data_7a8d23f496c4cf6df98da6dccb735b7c
#
_entry.id   7a8d23f496c4cf6df98da6dccb735b7c
#
_cell.length_a   1.000
_cell.length_b   1.000
_cell.length_c   1.000
_cell.angle_alpha   90.00
_cell.angle_beta   90.00
_cell.angle_gamma   90.00
#
_symmetry.space_group_name_H-M   'P 1'
#
loop_
_entity.id
_entity.type
_entity.pdbx_description
1 polymer ?
#
loop_
_entity_poly.entity_id
_entity_poly.type
_entity_poly.pdbx_seq_one_letter_code
_entity_poly.pdbx_strand_id
1 'polypeptide(L)'
;MPDPLRLGRYRKTPELGPSVMFFSGGTALTATSQVLKTYTHNSVHMVTPFDSGGSSAVLRRAFNMPSIGDLRSRLMALADETVTGHPDVYMLFTHRFPLNADNRELLKQLEAMCAGKHPLLRAVSNPMRQLIRMQLKYFLDAIPASFDLRGASIGNLILTGGYLNNNKHLDPIIFLFSKLVGVQGTVRAIVNDNLHLATDLEDGSQVVGQHRLTGKEHAPLTSPIKQLYLSADPEKLVPANANLRKKNRNLIAKADLICYPPGSFYTSLIANLLPKGVGQAIAGNLCPKVFVPNLGHDPEQRGARDGR
;
A
#
# COMPACT_ATOMS: atom_id res chain seq x y z
N MET A 1 27.78 13.48 -11.75
CA MET A 1 26.69 13.46 -12.75
C MET A 1 26.31 12.00 -13.03
N PRO A 2 25.02 11.70 -13.29
CA PRO A 2 24.65 10.35 -13.70
C PRO A 2 25.33 9.98 -15.02
N ASP A 3 25.72 8.71 -15.16
CA ASP A 3 26.33 8.19 -16.39
C ASP A 3 25.24 8.05 -17.48
N PRO A 4 25.26 8.87 -18.57
CA PRO A 4 24.21 8.83 -19.58
C PRO A 4 24.13 7.51 -20.34
N LEU A 5 25.28 6.81 -20.52
CA LEU A 5 25.33 5.52 -21.21
C LEU A 5 24.63 4.44 -20.36
N ARG A 6 24.90 4.42 -19.06
CA ARG A 6 24.26 3.49 -18.13
C ARG A 6 22.76 3.74 -18.03
N LEU A 7 22.34 5.01 -17.91
CA LEU A 7 20.92 5.38 -17.92
C LEU A 7 20.24 5.00 -19.24
N GLY A 8 20.90 5.23 -20.39
CA GLY A 8 20.39 4.84 -21.70
C GLY A 8 20.21 3.33 -21.84
N ARG A 9 21.11 2.52 -21.27
CA ARG A 9 20.99 1.05 -21.23
C ARG A 9 19.79 0.62 -20.39
N TYR A 10 19.62 1.16 -19.18
CA TYR A 10 18.50 0.83 -18.32
C TYR A 10 17.16 1.19 -18.96
N ARG A 11 17.05 2.34 -19.65
CA ARG A 11 15.81 2.70 -20.36
C ARG A 11 15.47 1.76 -21.50
N LYS A 12 16.45 1.15 -22.15
CA LYS A 12 16.24 0.18 -23.24
C LYS A 12 15.88 -1.21 -22.73
N THR A 13 16.39 -1.58 -21.55
CA THR A 13 16.23 -2.91 -20.94
C THR A 13 16.00 -2.77 -19.42
N PRO A 14 14.85 -2.23 -18.99
CA PRO A 14 14.61 -1.96 -17.56
C PRO A 14 14.55 -3.26 -16.72
N GLU A 15 14.35 -4.41 -17.33
CA GLU A 15 14.43 -5.74 -16.68
C GLU A 15 15.83 -6.01 -16.10
N LEU A 16 16.88 -5.39 -16.66
CA LEU A 16 18.27 -5.48 -16.20
C LEU A 16 18.67 -4.33 -15.27
N GLY A 17 17.72 -3.46 -14.92
CA GLY A 17 17.96 -2.35 -14.01
C GLY A 17 18.27 -2.79 -12.59
N PRO A 18 18.84 -1.90 -11.74
CA PRO A 18 19.22 -2.22 -10.36
C PRO A 18 18.00 -2.56 -9.49
N SER A 19 18.21 -3.37 -8.47
CA SER A 19 17.23 -3.64 -7.43
C SER A 19 17.22 -2.51 -6.39
N VAL A 20 16.20 -1.64 -6.44
CA VAL A 20 16.06 -0.52 -5.53
C VAL A 20 14.93 -0.81 -4.54
N MET A 21 15.28 -0.89 -3.25
CA MET A 21 14.31 -1.12 -2.16
C MET A 21 13.78 0.20 -1.62
N PHE A 22 12.46 0.29 -1.47
CA PHE A 22 11.77 1.42 -0.85
C PHE A 22 10.95 0.98 0.36
N PHE A 23 11.01 1.78 1.43
CA PHE A 23 10.10 1.69 2.57
C PHE A 23 9.15 2.89 2.52
N SER A 24 7.88 2.69 2.18
CA SER A 24 6.96 3.79 1.87
C SER A 24 5.52 3.51 2.30
N GLY A 25 4.71 4.56 2.32
CA GLY A 25 3.25 4.47 2.30
C GLY A 25 2.69 4.51 0.86
N GLY A 26 1.51 5.08 0.69
CA GLY A 26 0.77 5.06 -0.58
C GLY A 26 1.19 6.11 -1.60
N THR A 27 0.89 7.39 -1.34
CA THR A 27 0.78 8.42 -2.38
C THR A 27 2.08 9.15 -2.73
N ALA A 28 2.90 9.51 -1.74
CA ALA A 28 4.05 10.41 -1.94
C ALA A 28 5.07 9.89 -2.99
N LEU A 29 5.25 8.58 -3.06
CA LEU A 29 6.20 7.95 -3.99
C LEU A 29 5.58 7.60 -5.37
N THR A 30 4.33 7.99 -5.65
CA THR A 30 3.62 7.57 -6.88
C THR A 30 4.32 8.07 -8.14
N ALA A 31 4.57 9.38 -8.26
CA ALA A 31 5.22 9.97 -9.42
C ALA A 31 6.65 9.41 -9.63
N THR A 32 7.42 9.28 -8.54
CA THR A 32 8.76 8.68 -8.60
C THR A 32 8.70 7.22 -9.07
N SER A 33 7.73 6.44 -8.61
CA SER A 33 7.56 5.04 -9.04
C SER A 33 7.20 4.92 -10.52
N GLN A 34 6.34 5.82 -11.02
CA GLN A 34 5.96 5.88 -12.44
C GLN A 34 7.15 6.20 -13.34
N VAL A 35 8.04 7.09 -12.91
CA VAL A 35 9.28 7.38 -13.66
C VAL A 35 10.29 6.24 -13.50
N LEU A 36 10.47 5.72 -12.28
CA LEU A 36 11.47 4.69 -11.98
C LEU A 36 11.26 3.40 -12.78
N LYS A 37 9.99 2.99 -13.00
CA LYS A 37 9.69 1.77 -13.79
C LYS A 37 10.21 1.84 -15.22
N THR A 38 10.51 3.03 -15.76
CA THR A 38 11.15 3.18 -17.07
C THR A 38 12.64 2.88 -17.06
N TYR A 39 13.26 2.74 -15.88
CA TYR A 39 14.69 2.45 -15.71
C TYR A 39 14.97 1.11 -15.05
N THR A 40 14.04 0.63 -14.22
CA THR A 40 14.18 -0.69 -13.57
C THR A 40 12.82 -1.30 -13.27
N HIS A 41 12.66 -2.56 -13.64
CA HIS A 41 11.55 -3.43 -13.21
C HIS A 41 11.89 -4.23 -11.94
N ASN A 42 13.09 -4.01 -11.36
CA ASN A 42 13.57 -4.69 -10.16
C ASN A 42 13.40 -3.84 -8.88
N SER A 43 12.59 -2.76 -8.95
CA SER A 43 12.25 -2.00 -7.75
C SER A 43 11.39 -2.84 -6.80
N VAL A 44 11.67 -2.73 -5.49
CA VAL A 44 10.94 -3.42 -4.43
C VAL A 44 10.35 -2.39 -3.49
N HIS A 45 9.04 -2.43 -3.30
CA HIS A 45 8.30 -1.48 -2.46
C HIS A 45 7.71 -2.21 -1.25
N MET A 46 8.30 -1.99 -0.08
CA MET A 46 7.73 -2.39 1.20
C MET A 46 6.73 -1.34 1.65
N VAL A 47 5.49 -1.75 1.83
CA VAL A 47 4.36 -0.84 2.12
C VAL A 47 3.78 -1.19 3.49
N THR A 48 3.46 -0.16 4.28
CA THR A 48 2.81 -0.33 5.58
C THR A 48 1.35 -0.77 5.40
N PRO A 49 0.89 -1.80 6.13
CA PRO A 49 -0.52 -2.20 6.15
C PRO A 49 -1.30 -1.54 7.31
N PHE A 50 -0.83 -0.41 7.84
CA PHE A 50 -1.35 0.19 9.07
C PHE A 50 -2.25 1.40 8.86
N ASP A 51 -2.46 1.83 7.59
CA ASP A 51 -3.38 2.93 7.26
C ASP A 51 -4.76 2.67 7.85
N SER A 52 -5.32 3.68 8.51
CA SER A 52 -6.62 3.62 9.19
C SER A 52 -7.55 4.75 8.78
N GLY A 53 -7.27 5.43 7.66
CA GLY A 53 -8.09 6.50 7.09
C GLY A 53 -9.00 6.04 5.95
N GLY A 54 -9.94 6.88 5.57
CA GLY A 54 -10.78 6.78 4.38
C GLY A 54 -11.40 5.39 4.13
N SER A 55 -11.34 4.92 2.87
CA SER A 55 -11.90 3.62 2.47
C SER A 55 -11.18 2.42 3.08
N SER A 56 -9.91 2.55 3.49
CA SER A 56 -9.18 1.50 4.21
C SER A 56 -9.81 1.23 5.58
N ALA A 57 -10.21 2.27 6.30
CA ALA A 57 -10.84 2.15 7.63
C ALA A 57 -12.14 1.34 7.58
N VAL A 58 -12.96 1.56 6.54
CA VAL A 58 -14.24 0.84 6.37
C VAL A 58 -13.99 -0.66 6.20
N LEU A 59 -13.07 -1.05 5.33
CA LEU A 59 -12.72 -2.45 5.07
C LEU A 59 -12.05 -3.11 6.29
N ARG A 60 -11.13 -2.39 6.95
CA ARG A 60 -10.47 -2.90 8.17
C ARG A 60 -11.48 -3.22 9.26
N ARG A 61 -12.45 -2.33 9.52
CA ARG A 61 -13.51 -2.57 10.51
C ARG A 61 -14.44 -3.72 10.13
N ALA A 62 -14.86 -3.78 8.84
CA ALA A 62 -15.79 -4.80 8.38
C ALA A 62 -15.21 -6.22 8.42
N PHE A 63 -13.91 -6.39 8.13
CA PHE A 63 -13.29 -7.70 7.93
C PHE A 63 -12.17 -8.04 8.92
N ASN A 64 -11.87 -7.15 9.87
CA ASN A 64 -10.74 -7.28 10.80
C ASN A 64 -9.46 -7.65 10.03
N MET A 65 -9.02 -6.78 9.13
CA MET A 65 -7.95 -7.04 8.16
C MET A 65 -6.91 -5.91 8.14
N PRO A 66 -5.66 -6.19 7.67
CA PRO A 66 -4.69 -5.12 7.42
C PRO A 66 -5.17 -4.17 6.32
N SER A 67 -4.63 -2.94 6.31
CA SER A 67 -4.93 -1.97 5.24
C SER A 67 -4.36 -2.42 3.91
N ILE A 68 -5.14 -2.19 2.85
CA ILE A 68 -4.78 -2.51 1.47
C ILE A 68 -4.74 -1.27 0.54
N GLY A 69 -5.16 -0.11 1.03
CA GLY A 69 -5.25 1.10 0.22
C GLY A 69 -3.91 1.53 -0.37
N ASP A 70 -2.88 1.60 0.46
CA ASP A 70 -1.53 1.95 0.05
C ASP A 70 -0.90 0.89 -0.86
N LEU A 71 -1.16 -0.41 -0.57
CA LEU A 71 -0.75 -1.52 -1.44
C LEU A 71 -1.35 -1.38 -2.84
N ARG A 72 -2.68 -1.15 -2.94
CA ARG A 72 -3.34 -0.91 -4.21
C ARG A 72 -2.74 0.30 -4.93
N SER A 73 -2.55 1.42 -4.24
CA SER A 73 -1.99 2.63 -4.83
C SER A 73 -0.60 2.38 -5.40
N ARG A 74 0.23 1.61 -4.72
CA ARG A 74 1.57 1.24 -5.19
C ARG A 74 1.53 0.29 -6.38
N LEU A 75 0.66 -0.71 -6.36
CA LEU A 75 0.45 -1.63 -7.48
C LEU A 75 0.03 -0.87 -8.74
N MET A 76 -0.90 0.09 -8.60
CA MET A 76 -1.35 0.91 -9.73
C MET A 76 -0.27 1.88 -10.23
N ALA A 77 0.57 2.45 -9.37
CA ALA A 77 1.69 3.31 -9.78
C ALA A 77 2.74 2.56 -10.61
N LEU A 78 2.89 1.26 -10.40
CA LEU A 78 3.83 0.39 -11.12
C LEU A 78 3.17 -0.41 -12.23
N ALA A 79 1.86 -0.30 -12.45
CA ALA A 79 1.16 -0.99 -13.52
C ALA A 79 1.70 -0.61 -14.90
N ASP A 80 1.68 -1.54 -15.82
CA ASP A 80 1.99 -1.26 -17.23
C ASP A 80 0.83 -0.51 -17.89
N GLU A 81 1.04 0.78 -18.14
CA GLU A 81 0.08 1.68 -18.78
C GLU A 81 0.28 1.76 -20.30
N THR A 82 1.21 0.99 -20.86
CA THR A 82 1.45 0.95 -22.31
C THR A 82 0.37 0.12 -23.03
N VAL A 83 0.41 0.13 -24.35
CA VAL A 83 -0.50 -0.67 -25.20
C VAL A 83 -0.30 -2.19 -25.00
N THR A 84 0.82 -2.62 -24.47
CA THR A 84 1.12 -4.01 -24.11
C THR A 84 0.55 -4.39 -22.75
N GLY A 85 0.13 -3.43 -21.94
CA GLY A 85 -0.54 -3.63 -20.66
C GLY A 85 -2.03 -4.01 -20.84
N HIS A 86 -2.76 -3.89 -19.74
CA HIS A 86 -4.19 -4.21 -19.69
C HIS A 86 -5.01 -2.97 -19.28
N PRO A 87 -5.25 -2.01 -20.19
CA PRO A 87 -5.91 -0.74 -19.87
C PRO A 87 -7.32 -0.93 -19.28
N ASP A 88 -8.09 -1.92 -19.75
CA ASP A 88 -9.42 -2.23 -19.19
C ASP A 88 -9.36 -2.70 -17.75
N VAL A 89 -8.34 -3.49 -17.41
CA VAL A 89 -8.10 -3.93 -16.02
C VAL A 89 -7.67 -2.74 -15.17
N TYR A 90 -6.78 -1.87 -15.70
CA TYR A 90 -6.36 -0.66 -15.02
C TYR A 90 -7.55 0.27 -14.71
N MET A 91 -8.42 0.51 -15.70
CA MET A 91 -9.65 1.32 -15.55
C MET A 91 -10.57 0.73 -14.48
N LEU A 92 -10.78 -0.58 -14.47
CA LEU A 92 -11.59 -1.25 -13.46
C LEU A 92 -11.00 -1.09 -12.05
N PHE A 93 -9.69 -1.27 -11.91
CA PHE A 93 -9.02 -1.23 -10.59
C PHE A 93 -8.89 0.17 -10.02
N THR A 94 -8.90 1.20 -10.87
CA THR A 94 -8.93 2.61 -10.45
C THR A 94 -10.34 3.14 -10.24
N HIS A 95 -11.36 2.44 -10.75
CA HIS A 95 -12.75 2.85 -10.60
C HIS A 95 -13.16 2.94 -9.14
N ARG A 96 -13.91 3.99 -8.81
CA ARG A 96 -14.42 4.24 -7.47
C ARG A 96 -15.92 4.53 -7.54
N PHE A 97 -16.68 3.93 -6.68
CA PHE A 97 -18.10 4.23 -6.54
C PHE A 97 -18.32 5.69 -6.08
N PRO A 98 -19.32 6.40 -6.61
CA PRO A 98 -19.61 7.77 -6.21
C PRO A 98 -20.05 7.86 -4.76
N LEU A 99 -19.70 8.97 -4.08
CA LEU A 99 -20.04 9.22 -2.69
C LEU A 99 -21.52 9.56 -2.47
N ASN A 100 -22.17 10.13 -3.48
CA ASN A 100 -23.54 10.62 -3.43
C ASN A 100 -24.58 9.66 -4.04
N ALA A 101 -24.19 8.43 -4.36
CA ALA A 101 -25.11 7.42 -4.90
C ALA A 101 -25.89 6.70 -3.78
N ASP A 102 -27.03 6.12 -4.15
CA ASP A 102 -27.75 5.20 -3.24
C ASP A 102 -26.95 3.90 -3.08
N ASN A 103 -26.75 3.49 -1.83
CA ASN A 103 -25.99 2.27 -1.52
C ASN A 103 -26.64 1.00 -2.13
N ARG A 104 -27.95 0.96 -2.27
CA ARG A 104 -28.67 -0.17 -2.91
C ARG A 104 -28.35 -0.27 -4.40
N GLU A 105 -28.25 0.88 -5.08
CA GLU A 105 -27.88 0.91 -6.50
C GLU A 105 -26.39 0.51 -6.68
N LEU A 106 -25.51 0.88 -5.75
CA LEU A 106 -24.11 0.44 -5.76
C LEU A 106 -23.98 -1.06 -5.51
N LEU A 107 -24.82 -1.63 -4.64
CA LEU A 107 -24.88 -3.08 -4.45
C LEU A 107 -25.31 -3.81 -5.73
N LYS A 108 -26.35 -3.33 -6.45
CA LYS A 108 -26.75 -3.88 -7.75
C LYS A 108 -25.61 -3.80 -8.78
N GLN A 109 -24.85 -2.70 -8.81
CA GLN A 109 -23.69 -2.58 -9.68
C GLN A 109 -22.60 -3.61 -9.33
N LEU A 110 -22.32 -3.82 -8.05
CA LEU A 110 -21.38 -4.84 -7.60
C LEU A 110 -21.86 -6.25 -7.97
N GLU A 111 -23.15 -6.55 -7.80
CA GLU A 111 -23.76 -7.81 -8.23
C GLU A 111 -23.64 -8.01 -9.75
N ALA A 112 -23.87 -6.94 -10.52
CA ALA A 112 -23.69 -6.97 -11.99
C ALA A 112 -22.22 -7.19 -12.38
N MET A 113 -21.25 -6.66 -11.60
CA MET A 113 -19.83 -6.96 -11.77
C MET A 113 -19.57 -8.45 -11.48
N CYS A 114 -20.05 -8.99 -10.39
CA CYS A 114 -19.91 -10.42 -10.06
C CYS A 114 -20.53 -11.32 -11.13
N ALA A 115 -21.67 -10.92 -11.71
CA ALA A 115 -22.30 -11.62 -12.81
C ALA A 115 -21.59 -11.44 -14.17
N GLY A 116 -20.60 -10.53 -14.26
CA GLY A 116 -19.89 -10.21 -15.51
C GLY A 116 -20.72 -9.36 -16.49
N LYS A 117 -21.80 -8.73 -16.03
CA LYS A 117 -22.70 -7.91 -16.84
C LYS A 117 -22.36 -6.43 -16.85
N HIS A 118 -21.58 -5.95 -15.87
CA HIS A 118 -21.16 -4.56 -15.75
C HIS A 118 -20.21 -4.16 -16.90
N PRO A 119 -20.36 -2.98 -17.54
CA PRO A 119 -19.56 -2.56 -18.70
C PRO A 119 -18.05 -2.66 -18.47
N LEU A 120 -17.54 -2.15 -17.35
CA LEU A 120 -16.10 -2.19 -17.01
C LEU A 120 -15.56 -3.64 -16.95
N LEU A 121 -16.38 -4.59 -16.50
CA LEU A 121 -15.97 -5.97 -16.42
C LEU A 121 -16.08 -6.70 -17.78
N ARG A 122 -17.05 -6.30 -18.59
CA ARG A 122 -17.21 -6.84 -19.96
C ARG A 122 -16.05 -6.47 -20.87
N ALA A 123 -15.45 -5.30 -20.68
CA ALA A 123 -14.27 -4.85 -21.41
C ALA A 123 -13.04 -5.75 -21.14
N VAL A 124 -12.89 -6.25 -19.91
CA VAL A 124 -11.78 -7.11 -19.55
C VAL A 124 -11.88 -8.48 -20.26
N SER A 125 -10.81 -8.93 -20.90
CA SER A 125 -10.74 -10.21 -21.59
C SER A 125 -10.68 -11.42 -20.61
N ASN A 126 -11.09 -12.60 -21.08
CA ASN A 126 -10.82 -13.86 -20.37
C ASN A 126 -9.33 -14.27 -20.58
N PRO A 127 -8.69 -14.94 -19.59
CA PRO A 127 -9.27 -15.44 -18.33
C PRO A 127 -9.30 -14.40 -17.20
N MET A 128 -8.73 -13.19 -17.37
CA MET A 128 -8.62 -12.17 -16.33
C MET A 128 -9.98 -11.76 -15.74
N ARG A 129 -10.99 -11.62 -16.61
CA ARG A 129 -12.37 -11.33 -16.20
C ARG A 129 -12.88 -12.36 -15.18
N GLN A 130 -12.65 -13.65 -15.41
CA GLN A 130 -13.10 -14.70 -14.50
C GLN A 130 -12.38 -14.62 -13.14
N LEU A 131 -11.07 -14.41 -13.15
CA LEU A 131 -10.27 -14.27 -11.94
C LEU A 131 -10.75 -13.08 -11.09
N ILE A 132 -11.00 -11.94 -11.72
CA ILE A 132 -11.49 -10.74 -11.04
C ILE A 132 -12.90 -10.97 -10.47
N ARG A 133 -13.81 -11.53 -11.27
CA ARG A 133 -15.17 -11.84 -10.82
C ARG A 133 -15.19 -12.75 -9.60
N MET A 134 -14.32 -13.74 -9.57
CA MET A 134 -14.21 -14.65 -8.41
C MET A 134 -13.83 -13.87 -7.14
N GLN A 135 -12.87 -12.96 -7.20
CA GLN A 135 -12.50 -12.16 -6.02
C GLN A 135 -13.66 -11.23 -5.58
N LEU A 136 -14.34 -10.58 -6.52
CA LEU A 136 -15.50 -9.75 -6.21
C LEU A 136 -16.64 -10.58 -5.61
N LYS A 137 -16.84 -11.81 -6.06
CA LYS A 137 -17.84 -12.71 -5.49
C LYS A 137 -17.53 -13.07 -4.04
N TYR A 138 -16.27 -13.42 -3.71
CA TYR A 138 -15.86 -13.64 -2.33
C TYR A 138 -16.07 -12.41 -1.44
N PHE A 139 -15.82 -11.21 -1.98
CA PHE A 139 -16.12 -9.97 -1.27
C PHE A 139 -17.63 -9.83 -1.03
N LEU A 140 -18.45 -9.97 -2.08
CA LEU A 140 -19.90 -9.81 -2.03
C LEU A 140 -20.54 -10.79 -1.03
N ASP A 141 -20.09 -12.05 -1.02
CA ASP A 141 -20.62 -13.08 -0.12
C ASP A 141 -20.25 -12.84 1.35
N ALA A 142 -19.21 -12.04 1.61
CA ALA A 142 -18.69 -11.79 2.95
C ALA A 142 -19.07 -10.41 3.52
N ILE A 143 -19.62 -9.49 2.73
CA ILE A 143 -19.95 -8.14 3.23
C ILE A 143 -21.07 -8.19 4.24
N PRO A 144 -20.97 -7.44 5.37
CA PRO A 144 -22.10 -7.23 6.27
C PRO A 144 -23.26 -6.50 5.57
N ALA A 145 -24.49 -6.79 5.95
CA ALA A 145 -25.69 -6.14 5.38
C ALA A 145 -25.66 -4.59 5.52
N SER A 146 -24.98 -4.08 6.54
CA SER A 146 -24.80 -2.64 6.80
C SER A 146 -23.60 -2.02 6.07
N PHE A 147 -22.92 -2.74 5.20
CA PHE A 147 -21.71 -2.22 4.54
C PHE A 147 -22.03 -1.08 3.59
N ASP A 148 -21.31 0.02 3.72
CA ASP A 148 -21.43 1.19 2.85
C ASP A 148 -20.44 1.13 1.69
N LEU A 149 -20.96 0.98 0.46
CA LEU A 149 -20.17 0.93 -0.77
C LEU A 149 -19.83 2.31 -1.32
N ARG A 150 -20.39 3.40 -0.79
CA ARG A 150 -20.13 4.76 -1.28
C ARG A 150 -18.65 5.11 -1.15
N GLY A 151 -18.07 5.61 -2.22
CA GLY A 151 -16.65 5.92 -2.28
C GLY A 151 -15.70 4.71 -2.26
N ALA A 152 -16.21 3.48 -2.27
CA ALA A 152 -15.37 2.28 -2.32
C ALA A 152 -14.63 2.17 -3.66
N SER A 153 -13.36 1.82 -3.62
CA SER A 153 -12.57 1.51 -4.82
C SER A 153 -12.74 0.05 -5.22
N ILE A 154 -13.08 -0.22 -6.47
CA ILE A 154 -13.22 -1.59 -6.97
C ILE A 154 -11.93 -2.39 -6.79
N GLY A 155 -10.77 -1.79 -7.01
CA GLY A 155 -9.49 -2.44 -6.72
C GLY A 155 -9.32 -2.85 -5.26
N ASN A 156 -9.81 -2.04 -4.30
CA ASN A 156 -9.81 -2.42 -2.89
C ASN A 156 -10.77 -3.58 -2.61
N LEU A 157 -11.95 -3.61 -3.26
CA LEU A 157 -12.90 -4.71 -3.11
C LEU A 157 -12.32 -6.03 -3.65
N ILE A 158 -11.64 -5.98 -4.80
CA ILE A 158 -10.95 -7.14 -5.39
C ILE A 158 -9.84 -7.65 -4.44
N LEU A 159 -9.01 -6.76 -3.90
CA LEU A 159 -7.96 -7.13 -2.94
C LEU A 159 -8.54 -7.73 -1.66
N THR A 160 -9.64 -7.16 -1.15
CA THR A 160 -10.33 -7.68 0.04
C THR A 160 -10.90 -9.07 -0.22
N GLY A 161 -11.63 -9.25 -1.32
CA GLY A 161 -12.16 -10.57 -1.70
C GLY A 161 -11.06 -11.62 -1.85
N GLY A 162 -9.95 -11.23 -2.48
CA GLY A 162 -8.79 -12.10 -2.60
C GLY A 162 -8.12 -12.43 -1.27
N TYR A 163 -8.03 -11.47 -0.36
CA TYR A 163 -7.54 -11.70 1.01
C TYR A 163 -8.41 -12.73 1.74
N LEU A 164 -9.73 -12.58 1.66
CA LEU A 164 -10.68 -13.50 2.26
C LEU A 164 -10.59 -14.91 1.63
N ASN A 165 -10.53 -14.98 0.29
CA ASN A 165 -10.39 -16.22 -0.46
C ASN A 165 -9.09 -16.99 -0.16
N ASN A 166 -8.04 -16.29 0.24
CA ASN A 166 -6.72 -16.87 0.52
C ASN A 166 -6.43 -17.01 2.03
N ASN A 167 -7.42 -17.40 2.83
CA ASN A 167 -7.27 -17.62 4.27
C ASN A 167 -6.64 -16.42 5.01
N LYS A 168 -7.05 -15.21 4.65
CA LYS A 168 -6.53 -13.97 5.22
C LYS A 168 -5.02 -13.75 4.99
N HIS A 169 -4.50 -14.16 3.83
CA HIS A 169 -3.15 -13.86 3.40
C HIS A 169 -3.12 -12.87 2.24
N LEU A 170 -2.31 -11.80 2.36
CA LEU A 170 -2.17 -10.77 1.33
C LEU A 170 -1.32 -11.21 0.14
N ASP A 171 -0.30 -12.05 0.35
CA ASP A 171 0.68 -12.38 -0.70
C ASP A 171 0.06 -12.97 -1.97
N PRO A 172 -0.87 -13.95 -1.90
CA PRO A 172 -1.45 -14.52 -3.11
C PRO A 172 -2.23 -13.50 -3.93
N ILE A 173 -3.02 -12.65 -3.26
CA ILE A 173 -3.81 -11.64 -3.98
C ILE A 173 -2.96 -10.50 -4.52
N ILE A 174 -1.92 -10.06 -3.80
CA ILE A 174 -0.95 -9.08 -4.31
C ILE A 174 -0.26 -9.64 -5.55
N PHE A 175 0.13 -10.91 -5.54
CA PHE A 175 0.73 -11.57 -6.71
C PHE A 175 -0.25 -11.60 -7.89
N LEU A 176 -1.48 -12.08 -7.68
CA LEU A 176 -2.51 -12.12 -8.71
C LEU A 176 -2.77 -10.73 -9.29
N PHE A 177 -2.98 -9.73 -8.43
CA PHE A 177 -3.21 -8.34 -8.83
C PHE A 177 -2.04 -7.79 -9.64
N SER A 178 -0.79 -8.07 -9.20
CA SER A 178 0.41 -7.66 -9.93
C SER A 178 0.46 -8.23 -11.35
N LYS A 179 0.02 -9.47 -11.54
CA LYS A 179 -0.05 -10.10 -12.87
C LYS A 179 -1.17 -9.51 -13.72
N LEU A 180 -2.34 -9.23 -13.12
CA LEU A 180 -3.50 -8.69 -13.82
C LEU A 180 -3.27 -7.27 -14.37
N VAL A 181 -2.47 -6.44 -13.70
CA VAL A 181 -2.15 -5.07 -14.16
C VAL A 181 -0.74 -4.93 -14.72
N GLY A 182 -0.01 -6.01 -14.89
CA GLY A 182 1.36 -5.97 -15.44
C GLY A 182 2.32 -5.12 -14.62
N VAL A 183 2.37 -5.33 -13.29
CA VAL A 183 3.22 -4.53 -12.38
C VAL A 183 4.69 -4.67 -12.74
N GLN A 184 5.34 -3.55 -13.02
CA GLN A 184 6.77 -3.43 -13.36
C GLN A 184 7.58 -3.12 -12.09
N GLY A 185 7.68 -4.11 -11.22
CA GLY A 185 8.33 -4.04 -9.90
C GLY A 185 7.78 -5.09 -8.95
N THR A 186 8.15 -5.00 -7.69
CA THR A 186 7.67 -5.89 -6.62
C THR A 186 7.03 -5.05 -5.52
N VAL A 187 5.77 -5.33 -5.19
CA VAL A 187 5.05 -4.70 -4.07
C VAL A 187 4.77 -5.74 -3.00
N ARG A 188 5.07 -5.40 -1.75
CA ARG A 188 4.87 -6.29 -0.60
C ARG A 188 4.37 -5.51 0.61
N ALA A 189 3.43 -6.07 1.35
CA ALA A 189 3.20 -5.59 2.70
C ALA A 189 4.41 -5.96 3.58
N ILE A 190 4.87 -5.04 4.42
CA ILE A 190 6.00 -5.32 5.33
C ILE A 190 5.67 -6.48 6.27
N VAL A 191 4.43 -6.55 6.75
CA VAL A 191 3.83 -7.65 7.54
C VAL A 191 2.42 -7.94 7.04
N ASN A 192 1.83 -9.07 7.47
CA ASN A 192 0.46 -9.45 7.12
C ASN A 192 -0.52 -9.28 8.29
N ASP A 193 0.00 -8.78 9.41
CA ASP A 193 -0.75 -8.66 10.65
C ASP A 193 -1.68 -7.46 10.64
N ASN A 194 -2.90 -7.62 11.17
CA ASN A 194 -3.83 -6.51 11.35
C ASN A 194 -3.49 -5.76 12.64
N LEU A 195 -2.56 -4.81 12.52
CA LEU A 195 -2.09 -3.98 13.62
C LEU A 195 -2.37 -2.50 13.35
N HIS A 196 -2.29 -1.69 14.39
CA HIS A 196 -2.53 -0.25 14.35
C HIS A 196 -1.30 0.49 14.80
N LEU A 197 -1.13 1.75 14.38
CA LEU A 197 -0.09 2.62 14.90
C LEU A 197 -0.59 3.34 16.14
N ALA A 198 0.26 3.42 17.15
CA ALA A 198 0.04 4.19 18.35
C ALA A 198 1.32 4.95 18.73
N THR A 199 1.19 6.08 19.39
CA THR A 199 2.33 6.90 19.79
C THR A 199 2.14 7.49 21.17
N ASP A 200 3.25 7.63 21.90
CA ASP A 200 3.37 8.54 23.03
C ASP A 200 3.91 9.88 22.52
N LEU A 201 3.31 10.97 22.96
CA LEU A 201 3.78 12.33 22.71
C LEU A 201 4.67 12.82 23.85
N GLU A 202 5.46 13.89 23.60
CA GLU A 202 6.35 14.45 24.62
C GLU A 202 5.61 15.04 25.83
N ASP A 203 4.35 15.48 25.64
CA ASP A 203 3.49 15.98 26.72
C ASP A 203 2.85 14.86 27.58
N GLY A 204 3.17 13.59 27.29
CA GLY A 204 2.66 12.44 28.00
C GLY A 204 1.32 11.91 27.48
N SER A 205 0.70 12.56 26.51
CA SER A 205 -0.53 12.06 25.87
C SER A 205 -0.25 10.92 24.92
N GLN A 206 -1.27 10.07 24.69
CA GLN A 206 -1.22 8.95 23.74
C GLN A 206 -2.20 9.16 22.59
N VAL A 207 -1.78 8.80 21.38
CA VAL A 207 -2.62 8.81 20.19
C VAL A 207 -2.59 7.44 19.53
N VAL A 208 -3.77 6.87 19.22
CA VAL A 208 -3.91 5.59 18.53
C VAL A 208 -4.63 5.81 17.20
N GLY A 209 -4.15 5.17 16.14
CA GLY A 209 -4.69 5.24 14.79
C GLY A 209 -3.90 6.18 13.89
N GLN A 210 -3.42 5.63 12.77
CA GLN A 210 -2.61 6.35 11.78
C GLN A 210 -3.29 7.64 11.27
N HIS A 211 -4.59 7.62 11.03
CA HIS A 211 -5.37 8.77 10.54
C HIS A 211 -5.36 9.97 11.49
N ARG A 212 -5.18 9.73 12.81
CA ARG A 212 -5.04 10.80 13.83
C ARG A 212 -3.63 11.39 13.87
N LEU A 213 -2.63 10.62 13.43
CA LEU A 213 -1.22 11.06 13.44
C LEU A 213 -0.88 11.95 12.25
N THR A 214 -1.53 11.74 11.11
CA THR A 214 -1.19 12.42 9.85
C THR A 214 -1.63 13.87 9.75
N GLY A 215 -2.53 14.33 10.61
CA GLY A 215 -3.11 15.68 10.54
C GLY A 215 -3.95 15.96 9.28
N LYS A 216 -4.33 14.90 8.53
CA LYS A 216 -5.12 15.03 7.28
C LYS A 216 -6.62 14.98 7.51
N GLU A 217 -7.07 14.05 8.36
CA GLU A 217 -8.49 13.84 8.70
C GLU A 217 -8.85 14.42 10.08
N HIS A 218 -7.84 14.66 10.92
CA HIS A 218 -7.95 15.22 12.27
C HIS A 218 -7.01 16.41 12.43
N ALA A 219 -7.19 17.17 13.49
CA ALA A 219 -6.28 18.27 13.84
C ALA A 219 -4.84 17.74 13.97
N PRO A 220 -3.83 18.53 13.55
CA PRO A 220 -2.43 18.16 13.72
C PRO A 220 -2.11 17.89 15.19
N LEU A 221 -1.09 17.05 15.43
CA LEU A 221 -0.60 16.76 16.78
C LEU A 221 -0.18 18.05 17.49
N THR A 222 -0.51 18.13 18.77
CA THR A 222 -0.20 19.30 19.63
C THR A 222 1.22 19.26 20.20
N SER A 223 1.82 18.06 20.26
CA SER A 223 3.13 17.80 20.83
C SER A 223 3.92 16.84 19.92
N PRO A 224 5.26 16.89 19.92
CA PRO A 224 6.09 15.97 19.15
C PRO A 224 5.87 14.50 19.51
N ILE A 225 6.06 13.62 18.52
CA ILE A 225 6.07 12.17 18.73
C ILE A 225 7.34 11.78 19.49
N LYS A 226 7.17 11.22 20.68
CA LYS A 226 8.26 10.68 21.51
C LYS A 226 8.63 9.26 21.08
N GLN A 227 7.61 8.42 20.86
CA GLN A 227 7.81 7.02 20.49
C GLN A 227 6.62 6.46 19.70
N LEU A 228 6.89 5.65 18.68
CA LEU A 228 5.90 4.99 17.85
C LEU A 228 5.84 3.49 18.15
N TYR A 229 4.64 2.92 18.18
CA TYR A 229 4.38 1.52 18.52
C TYR A 229 3.43 0.86 17.51
N LEU A 230 3.45 -0.47 17.50
CA LEU A 230 2.36 -1.28 16.96
C LEU A 230 1.38 -1.64 18.08
N SER A 231 0.09 -1.47 17.83
CA SER A 231 -1.00 -1.82 18.75
C SER A 231 -1.90 -2.90 18.15
N ALA A 232 -2.33 -3.83 18.99
CA ALA A 232 -3.34 -4.83 18.61
C ALA A 232 -4.77 -4.25 18.60
N ASP A 233 -5.00 -3.13 19.28
CA ASP A 233 -6.30 -2.49 19.41
C ASP A 233 -6.34 -1.18 18.60
N PRO A 234 -7.44 -0.87 17.88
CA PRO A 234 -7.56 0.34 17.06
C PRO A 234 -7.76 1.64 17.86
N GLU A 235 -8.18 1.57 19.13
CA GLU A 235 -8.59 2.74 19.91
C GLU A 235 -7.70 3.01 21.13
N LYS A 236 -7.03 1.98 21.65
CA LYS A 236 -6.11 2.09 22.80
C LYS A 236 -4.78 1.42 22.52
N LEU A 237 -3.72 1.86 23.19
CA LEU A 237 -2.41 1.21 23.06
C LEU A 237 -2.44 -0.15 23.78
N VAL A 238 -2.47 -1.19 22.99
CA VAL A 238 -2.22 -2.58 23.41
C VAL A 238 -0.95 -3.03 22.68
N PRO A 239 0.23 -2.94 23.28
CA PRO A 239 1.49 -3.19 22.61
C PRO A 239 1.50 -4.54 21.90
N ALA A 240 1.89 -4.54 20.65
CA ALA A 240 1.95 -5.72 19.81
C ALA A 240 3.29 -5.80 19.06
N ASN A 241 3.63 -6.99 18.60
CA ASN A 241 4.82 -7.20 17.81
C ASN A 241 4.48 -7.93 16.52
N ALA A 242 5.10 -7.53 15.45
CA ALA A 242 5.10 -8.24 14.19
C ALA A 242 6.53 -8.62 13.81
N ASN A 243 6.69 -9.70 13.06
CA ASN A 243 8.00 -10.19 12.63
C ASN A 243 8.17 -10.05 11.12
N LEU A 244 9.35 -9.62 10.70
CA LEU A 244 9.73 -9.61 9.29
C LEU A 244 9.74 -11.03 8.73
N ARG A 245 8.92 -11.28 7.70
CA ARG A 245 8.84 -12.60 7.07
C ARG A 245 10.09 -12.91 6.24
N LYS A 246 10.45 -14.19 6.15
CA LYS A 246 11.64 -14.67 5.41
C LYS A 246 11.71 -14.12 3.98
N LYS A 247 10.58 -14.08 3.25
CA LYS A 247 10.55 -13.54 1.88
C LYS A 247 10.95 -12.07 1.82
N ASN A 248 10.42 -11.24 2.72
CA ASN A 248 10.74 -9.82 2.79
C ASN A 248 12.20 -9.60 3.22
N ARG A 249 12.70 -10.39 4.18
CA ARG A 249 14.12 -10.38 4.57
C ARG A 249 15.04 -10.66 3.39
N ASN A 250 14.72 -11.66 2.59
CA ASN A 250 15.51 -12.01 1.40
C ASN A 250 15.51 -10.88 0.35
N LEU A 251 14.39 -10.16 0.19
CA LEU A 251 14.33 -9.00 -0.71
C LEU A 251 15.21 -7.86 -0.20
N ILE A 252 15.18 -7.56 1.10
CA ILE A 252 16.06 -6.55 1.72
C ILE A 252 17.53 -6.94 1.52
N ALA A 253 17.89 -8.20 1.75
CA ALA A 253 19.26 -8.68 1.61
C ALA A 253 19.83 -8.62 0.18
N LYS A 254 18.95 -8.64 -0.84
CA LYS A 254 19.32 -8.63 -2.27
C LYS A 254 19.25 -7.25 -2.92
N ALA A 255 18.85 -6.22 -2.20
CA ALA A 255 18.76 -4.88 -2.76
C ALA A 255 20.14 -4.30 -3.06
N ASP A 256 20.30 -3.68 -4.23
CA ASP A 256 21.51 -2.95 -4.63
C ASP A 256 21.54 -1.54 -4.03
N LEU A 257 20.37 -1.02 -3.65
CA LEU A 257 20.19 0.28 -3.02
C LEU A 257 18.96 0.22 -2.11
N ILE A 258 19.06 0.75 -0.89
CA ILE A 258 17.92 0.98 -0.01
C ILE A 258 17.64 2.48 0.03
N CYS A 259 16.42 2.86 -0.35
CA CYS A 259 15.96 4.24 -0.36
C CYS A 259 14.85 4.45 0.65
N TYR A 260 15.02 5.45 1.52
CA TYR A 260 14.00 6.00 2.39
C TYR A 260 13.41 7.23 1.70
N PRO A 261 12.26 7.10 1.01
CA PRO A 261 11.75 8.13 0.13
C PRO A 261 10.98 9.22 0.86
N PRO A 262 10.60 10.32 0.16
CA PRO A 262 9.65 11.30 0.71
C PRO A 262 8.32 10.65 1.09
N GLY A 263 7.65 11.22 2.08
CA GLY A 263 6.36 10.77 2.62
C GLY A 263 6.23 11.08 4.08
N SER A 264 5.13 10.68 4.69
CA SER A 264 4.92 10.81 6.14
C SER A 264 6.02 10.08 6.92
N PHE A 265 6.78 10.83 7.70
CA PHE A 265 8.00 10.31 8.32
C PHE A 265 7.72 9.15 9.29
N TYR A 266 6.78 9.36 10.22
CA TYR A 266 6.47 8.33 11.21
C TYR A 266 5.53 7.26 10.65
N THR A 267 4.41 7.66 10.05
CA THR A 267 3.36 6.71 9.67
C THR A 267 3.64 5.92 8.38
N SER A 268 4.57 6.38 7.55
CA SER A 268 4.98 5.65 6.35
C SER A 268 6.39 5.09 6.44
N LEU A 269 7.40 5.90 6.84
CA LEU A 269 8.78 5.43 6.87
C LEU A 269 9.08 4.63 8.15
N ILE A 270 8.97 5.26 9.33
CA ILE A 270 9.31 4.61 10.60
C ILE A 270 8.40 3.40 10.86
N ALA A 271 7.12 3.50 10.52
CA ALA A 271 6.18 2.39 10.65
C ALA A 271 6.62 1.11 9.92
N ASN A 272 7.30 1.23 8.76
CA ASN A 272 7.88 0.08 8.06
C ASN A 272 9.07 -0.55 8.81
N LEU A 273 9.73 0.19 9.70
CA LEU A 273 10.91 -0.25 10.43
C LEU A 273 10.58 -0.88 11.80
N LEU A 274 9.33 -0.71 12.29
CA LEU A 274 8.88 -1.23 13.58
C LEU A 274 8.88 -2.77 13.68
N PRO A 275 8.51 -3.55 12.63
CA PRO A 275 8.50 -5.00 12.77
C PRO A 275 9.89 -5.56 13.10
N LYS A 276 9.92 -6.52 14.04
CA LYS A 276 11.17 -7.17 14.47
C LYS A 276 11.89 -7.81 13.29
N GLY A 277 13.18 -7.56 13.19
CA GLY A 277 14.05 -8.10 12.16
C GLY A 277 14.23 -7.19 10.92
N VAL A 278 13.47 -6.09 10.78
CA VAL A 278 13.68 -5.15 9.67
C VAL A 278 15.01 -4.42 9.82
N GLY A 279 15.26 -3.80 10.97
CA GLY A 279 16.52 -3.10 11.23
C GLY A 279 17.75 -4.01 11.05
N GLN A 280 17.69 -5.25 11.58
CA GLN A 280 18.79 -6.22 11.41
C GLN A 280 18.99 -6.61 9.92
N ALA A 281 17.90 -6.79 9.16
CA ALA A 281 18.00 -7.11 7.74
C ALA A 281 18.63 -5.96 6.93
N ILE A 282 18.28 -4.72 7.26
CA ILE A 282 18.85 -3.51 6.63
C ILE A 282 20.34 -3.37 7.02
N ALA A 283 20.68 -3.54 8.28
CA ALA A 283 22.07 -3.46 8.76
C ALA A 283 22.96 -4.55 8.14
N GLY A 284 22.41 -5.75 7.93
CA GLY A 284 23.12 -6.86 7.31
C GLY A 284 23.35 -6.73 5.81
N ASN A 285 22.70 -5.79 5.12
CA ASN A 285 22.96 -5.50 3.71
C ASN A 285 23.93 -4.33 3.60
N LEU A 286 25.09 -4.54 2.94
CA LEU A 286 26.15 -3.54 2.78
C LEU A 286 25.88 -2.54 1.64
N CYS A 287 24.76 -2.65 0.91
CA CYS A 287 24.43 -1.70 -0.15
C CYS A 287 24.30 -0.26 0.36
N PRO A 288 24.48 0.76 -0.52
CA PRO A 288 24.22 2.15 -0.17
C PRO A 288 22.80 2.34 0.36
N LYS A 289 22.65 3.26 1.33
CA LYS A 289 21.38 3.66 1.90
C LYS A 289 21.20 5.16 1.72
N VAL A 290 20.09 5.56 1.10
CA VAL A 290 19.81 6.96 0.75
C VAL A 290 18.51 7.38 1.44
N PHE A 291 18.55 8.48 2.14
CA PHE A 291 17.36 9.17 2.65
C PHE A 291 17.07 10.39 1.77
N VAL A 292 15.84 10.47 1.27
CA VAL A 292 15.35 11.61 0.50
C VAL A 292 14.28 12.31 1.33
N PRO A 293 14.60 13.45 1.97
CA PRO A 293 13.67 14.16 2.83
C PRO A 293 12.52 14.77 2.02
N ASN A 294 11.43 15.11 2.72
CA ASN A 294 10.37 15.93 2.15
C ASN A 294 10.91 17.33 1.82
N LEU A 295 10.48 17.88 0.68
CA LEU A 295 10.79 19.27 0.32
C LEU A 295 9.89 20.27 1.07
N GLY A 296 8.74 19.83 1.58
CA GLY A 296 7.79 20.63 2.34
C GLY A 296 7.67 20.14 3.78
N HIS A 297 6.91 20.88 4.56
CA HIS A 297 6.64 20.55 5.96
C HIS A 297 5.83 19.24 6.07
N ASP A 298 6.32 18.31 6.90
CA ASP A 298 5.58 17.11 7.29
C ASP A 298 4.82 17.41 8.60
N PRO A 299 3.47 17.33 8.59
CA PRO A 299 2.68 17.57 9.80
C PRO A 299 3.04 16.66 10.98
N GLU A 300 3.57 15.47 10.71
CA GLU A 300 3.97 14.49 11.73
C GLU A 300 5.28 14.91 12.46
N GLN A 301 6.09 15.77 11.85
CA GLN A 301 7.36 16.28 12.41
C GLN A 301 7.19 17.63 13.13
N ARG A 302 5.95 18.05 13.40
CA ARG A 302 5.68 19.32 14.07
C ARG A 302 6.31 19.34 15.46
N GLY A 303 7.20 20.32 15.70
CA GLY A 303 7.93 20.44 16.97
C GLY A 303 9.17 19.55 17.09
N ALA A 304 9.47 18.70 16.12
CA ALA A 304 10.80 18.10 16.03
C ALA A 304 11.81 19.24 15.80
N ARG A 305 12.79 19.39 16.69
CA ARG A 305 13.88 20.34 16.49
C ARG A 305 14.57 19.96 15.19
N ASP A 306 14.73 20.94 14.30
CA ASP A 306 15.60 20.79 13.14
C ASP A 306 16.94 20.26 13.63
N GLY A 307 17.16 18.95 13.47
CA GLY A 307 18.44 18.33 13.76
C GLY A 307 19.45 18.86 12.75
N ARG A 308 20.15 19.95 13.14
CA ARG A 308 21.40 20.35 12.51
C ARG A 308 22.51 19.39 12.91
#